data_6690b3f8933f1573fee14e8d662e1155
#
_entry.id   6690b3f8933f1573fee14e8d662e1155
#
_cell.length_a   1.000
_cell.length_b   1.000
_cell.length_c   1.000
_cell.angle_alpha   90.00
_cell.angle_beta   90.00
_cell.angle_gamma   90.00
#
_symmetry.space_group_name_H-M   'P 1'
#
loop_
_entity.id
_entity.type
_entity.pdbx_description
1 polymer ?
#
loop_
_entity_poly.entity_id
_entity_poly.type
_entity_poly.pdbx_seq_one_letter_code
_entity_poly.pdbx_strand_id
1 'polypeptide(L)'
;RIGWLGGSSHLEDIKLLKGMVTKLKNDGLLDKIQLVLCGYDTRGMVTNINQATGEQTQRPIKPEESVWYEYEKIFTNDFKTVSPEYKQHLHEFSKSEYSDVDNEPYRRVWTKPISTYASNYNMFDISLAPLMENKFNKVKSQLKVIEAGFHKKALIAQDYGPYQIDCVPLIEYGGKINEKGNAILVETRKNHKDWYKALKKLNDNPGLVELLSNNLYE
;
A
#
# COMPACT_ATOMS: atom_id res chain seq x y z
N ARG A 1 -6.18 2.91 10.28
CA ARG A 1 -5.26 3.26 9.18
C ARG A 1 -4.89 2.01 8.40
N ILE A 2 -4.77 2.16 7.07
CA ILE A 2 -4.51 1.06 6.13
C ILE A 2 -3.25 1.43 5.34
N GLY A 3 -2.18 0.66 5.48
CA GLY A 3 -0.89 1.02 4.94
C GLY A 3 -0.32 0.04 3.92
N TRP A 4 0.50 0.58 3.05
CA TRP A 4 1.44 -0.17 2.25
C TRP A 4 2.85 0.38 2.47
N LEU A 5 3.82 -0.48 2.72
CA LEU A 5 5.23 -0.14 2.88
C LEU A 5 6.05 -0.87 1.82
N GLY A 6 6.82 -0.16 1.03
CA GLY A 6 7.66 -0.79 0.01
C GLY A 6 8.52 0.19 -0.75
N GLY A 7 9.18 -0.29 -1.79
CA GLY A 7 10.06 0.48 -2.66
C GLY A 7 9.42 0.82 -4.01
N SER A 8 10.20 1.50 -4.86
CA SER A 8 9.76 1.99 -6.18
C SER A 8 9.53 0.90 -7.24
N SER A 9 9.91 -0.35 -6.98
CA SER A 9 9.80 -1.45 -7.96
C SER A 9 8.47 -2.21 -7.96
N HIS A 10 7.45 -1.70 -7.24
CA HIS A 10 6.19 -2.40 -7.00
C HIS A 10 4.99 -1.83 -7.78
N LEU A 11 5.22 -1.07 -8.87
CA LEU A 11 4.12 -0.43 -9.59
C LEU A 11 3.06 -1.43 -10.07
N GLU A 12 3.48 -2.55 -10.63
CA GLU A 12 2.53 -3.56 -11.14
C GLU A 12 1.76 -4.23 -10.01
N ASP A 13 2.39 -4.41 -8.85
CA ASP A 13 1.71 -4.92 -7.66
C ASP A 13 0.66 -3.91 -7.15
N ILE A 14 1.01 -2.63 -7.06
CA ILE A 14 0.12 -1.53 -6.63
C ILE A 14 -1.05 -1.32 -7.59
N LYS A 15 -0.87 -1.55 -8.89
CA LYS A 15 -1.97 -1.47 -9.89
C LYS A 15 -3.14 -2.41 -9.59
N LEU A 16 -2.94 -3.49 -8.83
CA LEU A 16 -4.02 -4.37 -8.38
C LEU A 16 -5.03 -3.64 -7.49
N LEU A 17 -4.62 -2.55 -6.84
CA LEU A 17 -5.49 -1.71 -6.00
C LEU A 17 -6.25 -0.63 -6.79
N LYS A 18 -5.95 -0.44 -8.08
CA LYS A 18 -6.55 0.63 -8.90
C LYS A 18 -8.07 0.50 -8.98
N GLY A 19 -8.78 1.54 -8.54
CA GLY A 19 -10.25 1.59 -8.46
C GLY A 19 -10.83 1.27 -7.07
N MET A 20 -10.03 0.72 -6.16
CA MET A 20 -10.44 0.45 -4.77
C MET A 20 -10.88 1.74 -4.07
N VAL A 21 -10.08 2.81 -4.19
CA VAL A 21 -10.35 4.11 -3.55
C VAL A 21 -11.63 4.75 -4.07
N THR A 22 -11.89 4.66 -5.38
CA THR A 22 -13.15 5.13 -5.96
C THR A 22 -14.34 4.45 -5.30
N LYS A 23 -14.25 3.14 -5.08
CA LYS A 23 -15.33 2.37 -4.48
C LYS A 23 -15.48 2.70 -2.99
N LEU A 24 -14.38 2.84 -2.25
CA LEU A 24 -14.40 3.28 -0.85
C LEU A 24 -15.07 4.66 -0.70
N LYS A 25 -14.78 5.60 -1.62
CA LYS A 25 -15.40 6.92 -1.64
C LYS A 25 -16.90 6.84 -1.89
N ASN A 26 -17.31 6.09 -2.92
CA ASN A 26 -18.72 5.97 -3.31
C ASN A 26 -19.58 5.37 -2.19
N ASP A 27 -19.00 4.52 -1.36
CA ASP A 27 -19.69 3.85 -0.26
C ASP A 27 -19.52 4.61 1.09
N GLY A 28 -18.92 5.82 1.09
CA GLY A 28 -18.74 6.66 2.29
C GLY A 28 -17.77 6.08 3.32
N LEU A 29 -16.85 5.21 2.91
CA LEU A 29 -15.88 4.58 3.81
C LEU A 29 -14.60 5.42 3.96
N LEU A 30 -14.28 6.30 3.02
CA LEU A 30 -13.08 7.15 3.11
C LEU A 30 -13.11 8.14 4.28
N ASP A 31 -14.28 8.49 4.79
CA ASP A 31 -14.42 9.35 5.98
C ASP A 31 -14.06 8.62 7.29
N LYS A 32 -13.91 7.30 7.24
CA LYS A 32 -13.64 6.43 8.40
C LYS A 32 -12.25 5.83 8.39
N ILE A 33 -11.53 5.92 7.29
CA ILE A 33 -10.23 5.28 7.09
C ILE A 33 -9.23 6.27 6.52
N GLN A 34 -7.95 6.06 6.81
CA GLN A 34 -6.85 6.75 6.17
C GLN A 34 -5.95 5.74 5.47
N LEU A 35 -5.67 5.98 4.19
CA LEU A 35 -4.71 5.19 3.42
C LEU A 35 -3.31 5.77 3.62
N VAL A 36 -2.33 4.93 3.91
CA VAL A 36 -0.95 5.34 4.22
C VAL A 36 0.02 4.71 3.23
N LEU A 37 0.73 5.53 2.48
CA LEU A 37 1.78 5.09 1.56
C LEU A 37 3.14 5.36 2.20
N CYS A 38 3.85 4.30 2.58
CA CYS A 38 5.15 4.37 3.22
C CYS A 38 6.29 3.99 2.28
N GLY A 39 7.41 4.70 2.40
CA GLY A 39 8.61 4.45 1.61
C GLY A 39 8.82 5.46 0.48
N TYR A 40 8.02 6.53 0.43
CA TYR A 40 8.12 7.58 -0.58
C TYR A 40 9.53 8.14 -0.68
N ASP A 41 10.08 8.17 -1.89
CA ASP A 41 11.44 8.61 -2.16
C ASP A 41 11.53 9.32 -3.51
N THR A 42 12.04 10.54 -3.51
CA THR A 42 12.23 11.34 -4.72
C THR A 42 13.69 11.63 -5.03
N ARG A 43 14.61 10.91 -4.39
CA ARG A 43 16.04 11.00 -4.67
C ARG A 43 16.36 10.31 -6.00
N GLY A 44 15.95 10.94 -7.10
CA GLY A 44 16.20 10.44 -8.45
C GLY A 44 16.74 11.55 -9.33
N MET A 45 17.61 11.16 -10.27
CA MET A 45 18.13 12.04 -11.30
C MET A 45 17.76 11.47 -12.67
N VAL A 46 17.30 12.33 -13.56
CA VAL A 46 17.09 12.00 -14.97
C VAL A 46 18.36 12.39 -15.73
N THR A 47 18.97 11.43 -16.40
CA THR A 47 20.09 11.68 -17.30
C THR A 47 19.56 11.84 -18.73
N ASN A 48 19.73 13.01 -19.30
CA ASN A 48 19.44 13.28 -20.70
C ASN A 48 20.74 13.13 -21.50
N ILE A 49 20.70 12.37 -22.58
CA ILE A 49 21.83 12.19 -23.50
C ILE A 49 21.47 12.88 -24.80
N ASN A 50 22.26 13.89 -25.19
CA ASN A 50 22.14 14.48 -26.52
C ASN A 50 22.64 13.46 -27.56
N GLN A 51 21.73 12.95 -28.36
CA GLN A 51 22.06 11.89 -29.34
C GLN A 51 23.03 12.36 -30.43
N ALA A 52 23.11 13.68 -30.70
CA ALA A 52 24.00 14.22 -31.72
C ALA A 52 25.43 14.47 -31.21
N THR A 53 25.57 14.86 -29.93
CA THR A 53 26.88 15.24 -29.35
C THR A 53 27.40 14.22 -28.33
N GLY A 54 26.57 13.30 -27.84
CA GLY A 54 26.90 12.38 -26.76
C GLY A 54 26.94 13.07 -25.38
N GLU A 55 26.67 14.35 -25.30
CA GLU A 55 26.72 15.12 -24.05
C GLU A 55 25.62 14.64 -23.08
N GLN A 56 26.01 14.44 -21.83
CA GLN A 56 25.11 14.01 -20.75
C GLN A 56 24.84 15.16 -19.81
N THR A 57 23.56 15.43 -19.58
CA THR A 57 23.10 16.37 -18.56
C THR A 57 22.23 15.66 -17.53
N GLN A 58 22.34 16.05 -16.26
CA GLN A 58 21.54 15.48 -15.18
C GLN A 58 20.65 16.57 -14.56
N ARG A 59 19.42 16.20 -14.27
CA ARG A 59 18.49 17.04 -13.51
C ARG A 59 17.71 16.20 -12.51
N PRO A 60 17.21 16.81 -11.42
CA PRO A 60 16.25 16.13 -10.53
C PRO A 60 15.04 15.61 -11.29
N ILE A 61 14.53 14.47 -10.84
CA ILE A 61 13.28 13.92 -11.36
C ILE A 61 12.12 14.87 -11.02
N LYS A 62 11.22 15.11 -11.96
CA LYS A 62 10.00 15.86 -11.69
C LYS A 62 8.96 14.97 -10.98
N PRO A 63 7.99 15.55 -10.23
CA PRO A 63 6.95 14.80 -9.54
C PRO A 63 6.28 13.77 -10.44
N GLU A 64 5.79 14.19 -11.57
CA GLU A 64 5.01 13.40 -12.54
C GLU A 64 5.83 12.34 -13.28
N GLU A 65 7.17 12.41 -13.21
CA GLU A 65 8.09 11.41 -13.78
C GLU A 65 8.40 10.31 -12.75
N SER A 66 8.04 10.51 -11.49
CA SER A 66 8.30 9.55 -10.42
C SER A 66 7.29 8.41 -10.43
N VAL A 67 7.74 7.19 -10.20
CA VAL A 67 6.85 6.05 -9.96
C VAL A 67 5.95 6.27 -8.73
N TRP A 68 6.39 7.05 -7.77
CA TRP A 68 5.63 7.38 -6.58
C TRP A 68 4.40 8.23 -6.89
N TYR A 69 4.46 9.08 -7.91
CA TYR A 69 3.30 9.82 -8.40
C TYR A 69 2.21 8.87 -8.92
N GLU A 70 2.60 7.80 -9.64
CA GLU A 70 1.66 6.77 -10.07
C GLU A 70 1.05 5.99 -8.89
N TYR A 71 1.84 5.72 -7.83
CA TYR A 71 1.30 5.11 -6.61
C TYR A 71 0.27 6.04 -5.95
N GLU A 72 0.59 7.30 -5.78
CA GLU A 72 -0.31 8.29 -5.20
C GLU A 72 -1.61 8.46 -5.99
N LYS A 73 -1.54 8.44 -7.31
CA LYS A 73 -2.75 8.44 -8.15
C LYS A 73 -3.68 7.27 -7.84
N ILE A 74 -3.13 6.10 -7.55
CA ILE A 74 -3.92 4.93 -7.19
C ILE A 74 -4.53 5.10 -5.79
N PHE A 75 -3.74 5.55 -4.81
CA PHE A 75 -4.17 5.72 -3.42
C PHE A 75 -5.08 6.93 -3.18
N THR A 76 -5.15 7.86 -4.13
CA THR A 76 -5.93 9.09 -4.02
C THR A 76 -7.00 9.25 -5.12
N ASN A 77 -7.19 8.24 -5.96
CA ASN A 77 -8.06 8.32 -7.14
C ASN A 77 -7.74 9.58 -7.99
N ASP A 78 -6.52 9.65 -8.51
CA ASP A 78 -5.99 10.80 -9.25
C ASP A 78 -6.10 12.12 -8.48
N PHE A 79 -5.73 12.11 -7.19
CA PHE A 79 -5.79 13.24 -6.28
C PHE A 79 -7.19 13.87 -6.11
N LYS A 80 -8.26 13.11 -6.41
CA LYS A 80 -9.65 13.58 -6.29
C LYS A 80 -10.26 13.36 -4.90
N THR A 81 -9.54 12.67 -4.02
CA THR A 81 -10.04 12.32 -2.68
C THR A 81 -9.36 13.11 -1.57
N VAL A 82 -8.34 13.88 -1.88
CA VAL A 82 -7.62 14.73 -0.94
C VAL A 82 -8.04 16.19 -1.08
N SER A 83 -7.81 17.00 -0.03
CA SER A 83 -8.09 18.43 -0.08
C SER A 83 -7.25 19.16 -1.15
N PRO A 84 -7.71 20.30 -1.69
CA PRO A 84 -6.91 21.10 -2.63
C PRO A 84 -5.54 21.49 -2.04
N GLU A 85 -5.51 21.87 -0.78
CA GLU A 85 -4.31 22.29 -0.03
C GLU A 85 -3.33 21.13 0.10
N TYR A 86 -3.81 19.96 0.47
CA TYR A 86 -2.97 18.77 0.58
C TYR A 86 -2.49 18.28 -0.79
N LYS A 87 -3.33 18.38 -1.82
CA LYS A 87 -2.94 18.10 -3.21
C LYS A 87 -1.78 18.99 -3.64
N GLN A 88 -1.84 20.30 -3.36
CA GLN A 88 -0.73 21.23 -3.65
C GLN A 88 0.52 20.80 -2.90
N HIS A 89 0.43 20.51 -1.59
CA HIS A 89 1.55 20.04 -0.78
C HIS A 89 2.20 18.77 -1.36
N LEU A 90 1.41 17.81 -1.82
CA LEU A 90 1.91 16.59 -2.46
C LEU A 90 2.62 16.90 -3.79
N HIS A 91 2.14 17.85 -4.59
CA HIS A 91 2.75 18.25 -5.85
C HIS A 91 4.09 18.96 -5.68
N GLU A 92 4.26 19.70 -4.60
CA GLU A 92 5.49 20.44 -4.30
C GLU A 92 6.63 19.50 -3.84
N PHE A 93 6.39 18.19 -3.71
CA PHE A 93 7.37 17.26 -3.14
C PHE A 93 7.94 17.72 -1.81
N SER A 94 7.15 18.45 -1.04
CA SER A 94 7.57 18.95 0.26
C SER A 94 7.94 17.79 1.20
N LYS A 95 9.11 17.94 1.83
CA LYS A 95 9.56 17.01 2.90
C LYS A 95 8.94 17.35 4.24
N SER A 96 8.33 18.53 4.36
CA SER A 96 7.61 18.92 5.56
C SER A 96 6.37 18.06 5.76
N GLU A 97 6.01 17.82 7.00
CA GLU A 97 4.74 17.16 7.30
C GLU A 97 3.60 18.17 7.08
N TYR A 98 2.51 17.73 6.45
CA TYR A 98 1.31 18.53 6.31
C TYR A 98 0.60 18.61 7.67
N SER A 99 0.30 19.81 8.14
CA SER A 99 -0.18 20.05 9.51
C SER A 99 -1.53 19.38 9.83
N ASP A 100 -2.38 19.23 8.82
CA ASP A 100 -3.74 18.66 8.95
C ASP A 100 -3.86 17.25 8.35
N VAL A 101 -2.77 16.52 8.24
CA VAL A 101 -2.69 15.22 7.57
C VAL A 101 -3.61 14.15 8.19
N ASP A 102 -3.92 14.25 9.48
CA ASP A 102 -4.77 13.28 10.16
C ASP A 102 -6.24 13.37 9.74
N ASN A 103 -6.67 14.50 9.16
CA ASN A 103 -8.01 14.70 8.59
C ASN A 103 -8.08 14.36 7.09
N GLU A 104 -6.95 14.05 6.47
CA GLU A 104 -6.93 13.61 5.08
C GLU A 104 -7.19 12.10 4.95
N PRO A 105 -7.88 11.64 3.90
CA PRO A 105 -8.09 10.21 3.64
C PRO A 105 -6.84 9.50 3.14
N TYR A 106 -5.76 10.23 2.87
CA TYR A 106 -4.49 9.73 2.41
C TYR A 106 -3.33 10.40 3.15
N ARG A 107 -2.28 9.61 3.46
CA ARG A 107 -1.04 10.10 4.06
C ARG A 107 0.17 9.55 3.33
N ARG A 108 1.08 10.44 2.91
CA ARG A 108 2.43 10.10 2.44
C ARG A 108 3.38 9.98 3.62
N VAL A 109 4.18 8.91 3.65
CA VAL A 109 5.27 8.75 4.62
C VAL A 109 6.58 8.51 3.88
N TRP A 110 7.55 9.39 4.16
CA TRP A 110 8.85 9.32 3.52
C TRP A 110 9.62 8.06 3.88
N THR A 111 10.52 7.66 2.96
CA THR A 111 11.45 6.56 3.19
C THR A 111 12.34 6.83 4.40
N LYS A 112 12.71 5.76 5.07
CA LYS A 112 13.62 5.78 6.22
C LYS A 112 14.87 4.93 5.92
N PRO A 113 15.98 5.17 6.63
CA PRO A 113 17.14 4.30 6.57
C PRO A 113 16.76 2.83 6.85
N ILE A 114 17.52 1.89 6.28
CA ILE A 114 17.27 0.45 6.42
C ILE A 114 17.16 0.00 7.88
N SER A 115 17.92 0.62 8.77
CA SER A 115 17.91 0.31 10.21
C SER A 115 16.62 0.73 10.93
N THR A 116 15.82 1.60 10.33
CA THR A 116 14.60 2.17 10.96
C THR A 116 13.36 2.09 10.09
N TYR A 117 13.46 1.58 8.84
CA TYR A 117 12.34 1.58 7.90
C TYR A 117 11.11 0.83 8.45
N ALA A 118 11.34 -0.24 9.19
CA ALA A 118 10.28 -1.06 9.77
C ALA A 118 9.40 -0.29 10.77
N SER A 119 9.91 0.81 11.37
CA SER A 119 9.09 1.69 12.22
C SER A 119 7.90 2.32 11.47
N ASN A 120 7.88 2.26 10.14
CA ASN A 120 6.73 2.71 9.33
C ASN A 120 5.49 1.82 9.55
N TYR A 121 5.65 0.57 10.00
CA TYR A 121 4.52 -0.26 10.40
C TYR A 121 3.70 0.33 11.55
N ASN A 122 4.27 1.24 12.36
CA ASN A 122 3.54 1.95 13.42
C ASN A 122 2.54 2.99 12.88
N MET A 123 2.60 3.30 11.58
CA MET A 123 1.74 4.31 10.95
C MET A 123 0.35 3.77 10.58
N PHE A 124 0.13 2.46 10.61
CA PHE A 124 -1.12 1.83 10.20
C PHE A 124 -1.46 0.57 11.02
N ASP A 125 -2.70 0.11 10.93
CA ASP A 125 -3.25 -1.03 11.65
C ASP A 125 -3.39 -2.26 10.74
N ILE A 126 -3.67 -2.00 9.46
CA ILE A 126 -3.87 -3.02 8.42
C ILE A 126 -2.79 -2.85 7.36
N SER A 127 -2.04 -3.91 7.08
CA SER A 127 -1.01 -3.98 6.03
C SER A 127 -1.60 -4.54 4.74
N LEU A 128 -1.33 -3.86 3.62
CA LEU A 128 -1.65 -4.34 2.28
C LEU A 128 -0.41 -4.99 1.65
N ALA A 129 -0.58 -6.19 1.12
CA ALA A 129 0.48 -6.91 0.40
C ALA A 129 0.00 -7.37 -0.99
N PRO A 130 -0.25 -6.43 -1.93
CA PRO A 130 -0.53 -6.79 -3.31
C PRO A 130 0.70 -7.41 -3.97
N LEU A 131 0.48 -8.43 -4.79
CA LEU A 131 1.54 -9.14 -5.50
C LEU A 131 1.02 -9.62 -6.86
N MET A 132 1.52 -9.04 -7.96
CA MET A 132 1.15 -9.44 -9.31
C MET A 132 1.62 -10.86 -9.60
N GLU A 133 0.76 -11.68 -10.19
CA GLU A 133 1.12 -13.03 -10.62
C GLU A 133 2.11 -13.00 -11.78
N ASN A 134 3.34 -13.43 -11.51
CA ASN A 134 4.38 -13.69 -12.50
C ASN A 134 5.45 -14.62 -11.93
N LYS A 135 6.30 -15.17 -12.80
CA LYS A 135 7.35 -16.14 -12.41
C LYS A 135 8.32 -15.59 -11.36
N PHE A 136 8.67 -14.30 -11.45
CA PHE A 136 9.56 -13.66 -10.50
C PHE A 136 8.91 -13.52 -9.12
N ASN A 137 7.68 -13.01 -9.06
CA ASN A 137 6.97 -12.82 -7.81
C ASN A 137 6.63 -14.16 -7.11
N LYS A 138 6.48 -15.25 -7.88
CA LYS A 138 6.22 -16.58 -7.33
C LYS A 138 7.32 -17.09 -6.41
N VAL A 139 8.56 -16.66 -6.65
CA VAL A 139 9.76 -17.13 -5.92
C VAL A 139 10.34 -16.09 -4.96
N LYS A 140 9.63 -14.97 -4.75
CA LYS A 140 9.98 -13.98 -3.73
C LYS A 140 9.87 -14.57 -2.32
N SER A 141 10.45 -13.89 -1.34
CA SER A 141 10.25 -14.20 0.07
C SER A 141 8.89 -13.69 0.57
N GLN A 142 8.39 -14.27 1.65
CA GLN A 142 7.19 -13.83 2.38
C GLN A 142 7.46 -12.65 3.34
N LEU A 143 8.44 -11.81 3.05
CA LEU A 143 8.90 -10.74 3.95
C LEU A 143 7.76 -9.82 4.43
N LYS A 144 6.78 -9.51 3.55
CA LYS A 144 5.62 -8.70 3.93
C LYS A 144 4.74 -9.36 4.99
N VAL A 145 4.65 -10.69 4.97
CA VAL A 145 3.91 -11.48 5.97
C VAL A 145 4.66 -11.41 7.30
N ILE A 146 5.96 -11.70 7.28
CA ILE A 146 6.83 -11.70 8.47
C ILE A 146 6.84 -10.32 9.12
N GLU A 147 7.04 -9.26 8.34
CA GLU A 147 7.07 -7.88 8.86
C GLU A 147 5.73 -7.46 9.48
N ALA A 148 4.61 -7.77 8.80
CA ALA A 148 3.28 -7.47 9.33
C ALA A 148 3.01 -8.23 10.65
N GLY A 149 3.36 -9.52 10.71
CA GLY A 149 3.26 -10.33 11.91
C GLY A 149 4.09 -9.77 13.05
N PHE A 150 5.39 -9.54 12.82
CA PHE A 150 6.30 -9.00 13.82
C PHE A 150 5.81 -7.67 14.43
N HIS A 151 5.17 -6.83 13.62
CA HIS A 151 4.62 -5.54 14.06
C HIS A 151 3.14 -5.61 14.50
N LYS A 152 2.56 -6.80 14.63
CA LYS A 152 1.15 -7.01 15.02
C LYS A 152 0.19 -6.21 14.14
N LYS A 153 0.28 -6.38 12.82
CA LYS A 153 -0.62 -5.75 11.86
C LYS A 153 -1.53 -6.80 11.22
N ALA A 154 -2.82 -6.51 11.13
CA ALA A 154 -3.70 -7.32 10.33
C ALA A 154 -3.23 -7.28 8.87
N LEU A 155 -3.27 -8.41 8.17
CA LEU A 155 -2.75 -8.54 6.83
C LEU A 155 -3.86 -8.81 5.82
N ILE A 156 -3.89 -8.03 4.74
CA ILE A 156 -4.61 -8.37 3.51
C ILE A 156 -3.55 -8.61 2.45
N ALA A 157 -3.44 -9.84 1.96
CA ALA A 157 -2.40 -10.26 1.04
C ALA A 157 -3.00 -10.89 -0.22
N GLN A 158 -2.23 -10.84 -1.32
CA GLN A 158 -2.55 -11.59 -2.52
C GLN A 158 -2.46 -13.10 -2.24
N ASP A 159 -3.47 -13.86 -2.66
CA ASP A 159 -3.44 -15.33 -2.61
C ASP A 159 -2.52 -15.88 -3.71
N TYR A 160 -1.22 -15.62 -3.56
CA TYR A 160 -0.24 -16.01 -4.57
C TYR A 160 1.17 -16.16 -4.00
N GLY A 161 1.87 -17.19 -4.48
CA GLY A 161 3.29 -17.40 -4.31
C GLY A 161 3.73 -17.51 -2.84
N PRO A 162 4.66 -16.65 -2.40
CA PRO A 162 5.26 -16.78 -1.07
C PRO A 162 4.26 -16.54 0.08
N TYR A 163 3.18 -15.79 -0.18
CA TYR A 163 2.22 -15.47 0.87
C TYR A 163 1.34 -16.67 1.26
N GLN A 164 1.22 -17.67 0.37
CA GLN A 164 0.50 -18.92 0.66
C GLN A 164 1.24 -19.84 1.64
N ILE A 165 2.50 -19.55 1.95
CA ILE A 165 3.33 -20.40 2.83
C ILE A 165 2.87 -20.27 4.29
N ASP A 166 2.76 -19.03 4.78
CA ASP A 166 2.53 -18.73 6.20
C ASP A 166 1.13 -18.12 6.44
N CYS A 167 0.40 -17.75 5.39
CA CYS A 167 -0.94 -17.20 5.55
C CYS A 167 -1.99 -18.29 5.64
N VAL A 168 -2.74 -18.26 6.73
CA VAL A 168 -3.96 -19.07 6.93
C VAL A 168 -5.16 -18.16 6.69
N PRO A 169 -6.03 -18.47 5.71
CA PRO A 169 -7.14 -17.59 5.36
C PRO A 169 -8.15 -17.44 6.51
N LEU A 170 -8.57 -16.19 6.76
CA LEU A 170 -9.66 -15.88 7.69
C LEU A 170 -11.00 -16.42 7.20
N ILE A 171 -11.20 -16.48 5.88
CA ILE A 171 -12.44 -16.91 5.26
C ILE A 171 -12.20 -18.26 4.57
N GLU A 172 -12.85 -19.29 5.08
CA GLU A 172 -12.85 -20.61 4.48
C GLU A 172 -13.85 -20.69 3.31
N TYR A 173 -13.73 -21.79 2.55
CA TYR A 173 -14.72 -22.11 1.52
C TYR A 173 -16.14 -22.11 2.11
N GLY A 174 -17.07 -21.44 1.41
CA GLY A 174 -18.43 -21.24 1.91
C GLY A 174 -18.63 -20.01 2.79
N GLY A 175 -17.59 -19.20 3.02
CA GLY A 175 -17.70 -17.91 3.73
C GLY A 175 -17.64 -18.00 5.26
N LYS A 176 -17.35 -19.18 5.81
CA LYS A 176 -17.20 -19.37 7.27
C LYS A 176 -15.93 -18.66 7.76
N ILE A 177 -16.01 -18.04 8.94
CA ILE A 177 -14.86 -17.45 9.62
C ILE A 177 -14.01 -18.57 10.26
N ASN A 178 -12.73 -18.54 9.96
CA ASN A 178 -11.71 -19.35 10.60
C ASN A 178 -11.05 -18.55 11.73
N GLU A 179 -11.32 -18.88 12.97
CA GLU A 179 -10.77 -18.19 14.14
C GLU A 179 -9.24 -18.31 14.26
N LYS A 180 -8.62 -19.29 13.56
CA LYS A 180 -7.17 -19.44 13.43
C LYS A 180 -6.60 -18.74 12.20
N GLY A 181 -7.46 -18.10 11.40
CA GLY A 181 -7.02 -17.32 10.24
C GLY A 181 -6.16 -16.14 10.65
N ASN A 182 -5.05 -15.94 9.95
CA ASN A 182 -4.08 -14.87 10.24
C ASN A 182 -3.98 -13.82 9.12
N ALA A 183 -4.68 -14.01 8.00
CA ALA A 183 -4.73 -13.07 6.89
C ALA A 183 -6.06 -13.14 6.14
N ILE A 184 -6.42 -12.04 5.46
CA ILE A 184 -7.41 -12.10 4.38
C ILE A 184 -6.65 -12.27 3.07
N LEU A 185 -6.87 -13.41 2.40
CA LEU A 185 -6.28 -13.69 1.10
C LEU A 185 -7.20 -13.21 -0.02
N VAL A 186 -6.64 -12.50 -0.98
CA VAL A 186 -7.33 -11.88 -2.10
C VAL A 186 -6.93 -12.55 -3.39
N GLU A 187 -7.90 -13.07 -4.15
CA GLU A 187 -7.67 -13.67 -5.45
C GLU A 187 -7.27 -12.61 -6.50
N THR A 188 -6.33 -12.96 -7.38
CA THR A 188 -5.80 -12.05 -8.41
C THR A 188 -6.80 -11.69 -9.51
N ARG A 189 -7.76 -12.57 -9.77
CA ARG A 189 -8.64 -12.48 -10.95
C ARG A 189 -9.69 -11.37 -10.90
N LYS A 190 -9.95 -10.80 -9.72
CA LYS A 190 -11.07 -9.85 -9.52
C LYS A 190 -10.61 -8.42 -9.25
N ASN A 191 -9.34 -8.12 -9.46
CA ASN A 191 -8.78 -6.78 -9.27
C ASN A 191 -9.13 -6.17 -7.89
N HIS A 192 -9.31 -4.85 -7.87
CA HIS A 192 -9.62 -4.09 -6.66
C HIS A 192 -10.88 -4.50 -5.90
N LYS A 193 -11.80 -5.27 -6.51
CA LYS A 193 -13.09 -5.63 -5.89
C LYS A 193 -12.94 -6.44 -4.63
N ASP A 194 -12.03 -7.39 -4.62
CA ASP A 194 -11.81 -8.24 -3.46
C ASP A 194 -10.97 -7.52 -2.39
N TRP A 195 -10.05 -6.64 -2.80
CA TRP A 195 -9.37 -5.71 -1.90
C TRP A 195 -10.38 -4.80 -1.17
N TYR A 196 -11.31 -4.20 -1.91
CA TYR A 196 -12.39 -3.40 -1.34
C TYR A 196 -13.24 -4.21 -0.35
N LYS A 197 -13.65 -5.45 -0.72
CA LYS A 197 -14.46 -6.32 0.16
C LYS A 197 -13.72 -6.66 1.45
N ALA A 198 -12.43 -6.97 1.35
CA ALA A 198 -11.58 -7.25 2.51
C ALA A 198 -11.52 -6.06 3.46
N LEU A 199 -11.26 -4.85 2.92
CA LEU A 199 -11.25 -3.61 3.70
C LEU A 199 -12.60 -3.30 4.34
N LYS A 200 -13.69 -3.42 3.57
CA LYS A 200 -15.03 -3.23 4.11
C LYS A 200 -15.34 -4.20 5.25
N LYS A 201 -14.97 -5.47 5.10
CA LYS A 201 -15.17 -6.49 6.14
C LYS A 201 -14.46 -6.13 7.44
N LEU A 202 -13.20 -5.65 7.36
CA LEU A 202 -12.44 -5.24 8.54
C LEU A 202 -12.96 -3.92 9.14
N ASN A 203 -13.40 -2.97 8.31
CA ASN A 203 -14.02 -1.74 8.79
C ASN A 203 -15.33 -2.02 9.53
N ASP A 204 -16.16 -2.91 9.00
CA ASP A 204 -17.46 -3.27 9.60
C ASP A 204 -17.30 -4.16 10.85
N ASN A 205 -16.14 -4.79 11.03
CA ASN A 205 -15.84 -5.71 12.13
C ASN A 205 -14.45 -5.46 12.71
N PRO A 206 -14.24 -4.39 13.50
CA PRO A 206 -12.92 -4.04 14.04
C PRO A 206 -12.24 -5.15 14.86
N GLY A 207 -13.02 -6.00 15.55
CA GLY A 207 -12.49 -7.15 16.28
C GLY A 207 -11.72 -8.16 15.41
N LEU A 208 -12.02 -8.21 14.09
CA LEU A 208 -11.25 -9.05 13.16
C LEU A 208 -9.85 -8.48 12.90
N VAL A 209 -9.64 -7.19 13.04
CA VAL A 209 -8.31 -6.58 12.92
C VAL A 209 -7.42 -7.07 14.06
N GLU A 210 -7.94 -7.07 15.29
CA GLU A 210 -7.25 -7.59 16.45
C GLU A 210 -6.98 -9.09 16.35
N LEU A 211 -7.99 -9.88 15.97
CA LEU A 211 -7.85 -11.33 15.76
C LEU A 211 -6.73 -11.64 14.77
N LEU A 212 -6.77 -11.02 13.59
CA LEU A 212 -5.78 -11.27 12.53
C LEU A 212 -4.37 -10.85 12.96
N SER A 213 -4.23 -9.70 13.63
CA SER A 213 -2.93 -9.20 14.06
C SER A 213 -2.31 -10.08 15.15
N ASN A 214 -3.10 -10.63 16.07
CA ASN A 214 -2.64 -11.56 17.09
C ASN A 214 -2.24 -12.90 16.47
N ASN A 215 -3.10 -13.49 15.64
CA ASN A 215 -2.82 -14.78 15.01
C ASN A 215 -1.62 -14.73 14.04
N LEU A 216 -1.35 -13.59 13.43
CA LEU A 216 -0.18 -13.43 12.55
C LEU A 216 1.12 -13.24 13.33
N TYR A 217 1.03 -12.70 14.55
CA TYR A 217 2.17 -12.51 15.44
C TYR A 217 2.64 -13.82 16.09
N GLU A 218 1.73 -14.75 16.43
CA GLU A 218 1.99 -16.06 17.00
C GLU A 218 2.66 -17.03 16.01
#